data_e9f1f403c598d5341d3d26c7105e06fa
#
_entry.id   e9f1f403c598d5341d3d26c7105e06fa
#
_cell.length_a   1.000
_cell.length_b   1.000
_cell.length_c   1.000
_cell.angle_alpha   90.00
_cell.angle_beta   90.00
_cell.angle_gamma   90.00
#
_symmetry.space_group_name_H-M   'P 1'
#
loop_
_entity.id
_entity.type
_entity.pdbx_description
1 polymer ?
#
loop_
_entity_poly.entity_id
_entity_poly.type
_entity_poly.pdbx_seq_one_letter_code
_entity_poly.pdbx_strand_id
1 'polypeptide(L)'
;MPASTMSSTDIAMKTTNTTLSPYTFGEKRTSPEDTAKRSSDSVSDSQYWRYDVSHKRQKHGAGDGDKLCFKFLSSGSCPRGEKCNFRHDLDAKEQYIRGVCFDFLNKGKCERGPDCNFKHRLQDEGESDADRRPRSQNFSSNRSKVCWFCLSSPDVESHLIASIGENYYCALAKGPLVEDHVLLIPVEHLPSTLSLSSESEVELSKFQNSLRMYHKNQGKQVIFFEWVSRRTSHANLQVVPIPTSKATLVEKIFNLAAEKLGFKFMFKKFDSDSDGRKFLRAQFDGNSSLFYVELPGSAILLHQVEDNEKFPAQFGREVVSGLLNMADKADWRNCKYSKEEETKMVQDFKSRFQEFDPNC
;
A
#
# COMPACT_ATOMS: atom_id res chain seq x y z
N MET A 1 48.21 -53.88 -18.55
CA MET A 1 48.00 -54.30 -19.95
C MET A 1 46.75 -55.20 -20.02
N PRO A 2 45.86 -55.10 -20.99
CA PRO A 2 45.91 -54.12 -22.10
C PRO A 2 44.64 -53.21 -22.15
N ALA A 3 44.75 -52.23 -23.03
CA ALA A 3 43.75 -51.31 -23.49
C ALA A 3 42.74 -51.98 -24.41
N SER A 4 41.54 -51.44 -24.48
CA SER A 4 40.68 -51.57 -25.66
C SER A 4 39.95 -50.25 -25.92
N THR A 5 40.31 -49.74 -27.04
CA THR A 5 39.75 -48.64 -27.83
C THR A 5 38.47 -49.07 -28.56
N MET A 6 37.62 -48.11 -28.90
CA MET A 6 36.64 -47.96 -30.00
C MET A 6 35.30 -47.44 -29.44
N SER A 7 34.56 -46.58 -30.08
CA SER A 7 34.60 -45.95 -31.42
C SER A 7 33.57 -44.82 -31.43
N SER A 8 33.89 -43.74 -32.08
CA SER A 8 32.98 -42.64 -32.46
C SER A 8 31.84 -43.14 -33.38
N THR A 9 30.64 -42.66 -33.14
CA THR A 9 29.62 -42.63 -34.24
C THR A 9 29.01 -41.23 -34.29
N ASP A 10 29.27 -40.57 -35.39
CA ASP A 10 28.69 -39.32 -35.87
C ASP A 10 27.17 -39.52 -36.08
N ILE A 11 26.36 -38.57 -35.56
CA ILE A 11 25.01 -38.37 -36.04
C ILE A 11 24.86 -36.92 -36.49
N ALA A 12 24.60 -36.84 -37.80
CA ALA A 12 24.50 -35.63 -38.59
C ALA A 12 23.35 -34.69 -38.17
N MET A 13 23.64 -33.44 -38.10
CA MET A 13 22.67 -32.33 -38.06
C MET A 13 21.90 -32.26 -39.39
N LYS A 14 20.58 -32.29 -39.31
CA LYS A 14 19.70 -31.78 -40.37
C LYS A 14 19.19 -30.39 -39.98
N THR A 15 19.76 -29.39 -40.61
CA THR A 15 19.26 -28.00 -40.67
C THR A 15 18.06 -27.96 -41.64
N THR A 16 16.92 -27.55 -41.16
CA THR A 16 15.81 -27.07 -42.00
C THR A 16 15.71 -25.57 -41.91
N ASN A 17 16.13 -24.91 -42.99
CA ASN A 17 15.88 -23.49 -43.24
C ASN A 17 14.38 -23.30 -43.56
N THR A 18 13.72 -22.40 -42.81
CA THR A 18 12.43 -21.85 -43.23
C THR A 18 12.61 -20.35 -43.44
N THR A 19 12.55 -19.96 -44.68
CA THR A 19 12.63 -18.62 -45.24
C THR A 19 11.44 -17.78 -44.85
N LEU A 20 11.73 -16.59 -44.31
CA LEU A 20 10.79 -15.50 -44.14
C LEU A 20 10.63 -14.72 -45.44
N SER A 21 9.40 -14.54 -45.90
CA SER A 21 9.03 -13.65 -47.00
C SER A 21 8.55 -12.31 -46.47
N PRO A 22 8.95 -11.17 -47.12
CA PRO A 22 8.58 -9.83 -46.65
C PRO A 22 7.26 -9.37 -47.29
N TYR A 23 6.36 -8.83 -46.50
CA TYR A 23 5.19 -8.13 -47.02
C TYR A 23 5.51 -6.63 -47.16
N THR A 24 5.37 -6.19 -48.40
CA THR A 24 5.53 -4.84 -48.91
C THR A 24 4.33 -3.94 -48.58
N PHE A 25 4.66 -2.68 -48.34
CA PHE A 25 3.74 -1.53 -48.28
C PHE A 25 2.94 -1.36 -49.58
N GLY A 26 1.66 -1.03 -49.48
CA GLY A 26 0.80 -0.60 -50.57
C GLY A 26 -0.01 0.63 -50.15
N GLU A 27 0.20 1.72 -50.92
CA GLU A 27 -0.34 3.05 -50.76
C GLU A 27 -1.82 3.20 -51.23
N LYS A 28 -2.51 4.13 -50.56
CA LYS A 28 -3.56 5.10 -51.01
C LYS A 28 -4.71 4.64 -51.89
N ARG A 29 -5.93 4.96 -51.45
CA ARG A 29 -6.89 5.80 -52.19
C ARG A 29 -7.97 6.45 -51.31
N THR A 30 -8.36 7.65 -51.65
CA THR A 30 -9.18 8.72 -51.07
C THR A 30 -10.69 8.51 -51.25
N SER A 31 -11.46 8.86 -50.18
CA SER A 31 -12.74 9.64 -50.03
C SER A 31 -13.99 9.28 -50.83
N PRO A 32 -15.23 9.75 -50.47
CA PRO A 32 -15.68 10.65 -49.39
C PRO A 32 -16.95 10.22 -48.60
N GLU A 33 -17.18 10.97 -47.51
CA GLU A 33 -18.45 11.36 -46.87
C GLU A 33 -19.51 10.32 -46.50
N ASP A 34 -19.70 10.11 -45.17
CA ASP A 34 -21.03 10.28 -44.59
C ASP A 34 -20.91 10.54 -43.05
N THR A 35 -21.65 11.52 -42.63
CA THR A 35 -21.79 12.07 -41.29
C THR A 35 -22.49 11.13 -40.35
N ALA A 36 -21.82 10.70 -39.27
CA ALA A 36 -22.47 10.25 -38.04
C ALA A 36 -21.60 10.57 -36.83
N LYS A 37 -22.09 11.45 -36.00
CA LYS A 37 -21.55 11.81 -34.68
C LYS A 37 -21.34 10.56 -33.84
N ARG A 38 -20.09 10.23 -33.50
CA ARG A 38 -19.74 9.42 -32.37
C ARG A 38 -18.72 10.17 -31.53
N SER A 39 -19.14 10.47 -30.31
CA SER A 39 -18.30 10.97 -29.23
C SER A 39 -17.12 10.01 -29.00
N SER A 40 -15.93 10.51 -29.29
CA SER A 40 -14.69 9.85 -28.93
C SER A 40 -14.41 10.14 -27.45
N ASP A 41 -14.79 9.23 -26.58
CA ASP A 41 -14.20 9.16 -25.24
C ASP A 41 -12.78 8.64 -25.36
N SER A 42 -11.83 9.55 -25.46
CA SER A 42 -10.43 9.27 -25.23
C SER A 42 -10.25 9.03 -23.73
N VAL A 43 -10.28 7.78 -23.32
CA VAL A 43 -9.86 7.36 -21.99
C VAL A 43 -8.35 7.61 -21.89
N SER A 44 -7.98 8.72 -21.26
CA SER A 44 -6.60 9.04 -20.99
C SER A 44 -6.07 8.09 -19.90
N ASP A 45 -4.93 7.50 -20.18
CA ASP A 45 -4.15 6.55 -19.38
C ASP A 45 -3.71 7.08 -17.99
N SER A 46 -4.17 8.27 -17.60
CA SER A 46 -3.82 8.95 -16.35
C SER A 46 -4.74 8.66 -15.15
N GLN A 47 -5.73 7.79 -15.30
CA GLN A 47 -6.73 7.54 -14.24
C GLN A 47 -6.38 6.41 -13.28
N TYR A 48 -5.31 5.66 -13.49
CA TYR A 48 -4.97 4.48 -12.66
C TYR A 48 -4.32 4.81 -11.32
N TRP A 49 -3.93 6.09 -11.04
CA TRP A 49 -3.05 6.43 -9.93
C TRP A 49 -3.63 7.42 -8.92
N ARG A 50 -4.93 7.67 -8.95
CA ARG A 50 -5.55 8.62 -8.01
C ARG A 50 -6.21 7.91 -6.83
N TYR A 51 -5.41 7.60 -5.82
CA TYR A 51 -5.92 7.56 -4.47
C TYR A 51 -6.01 8.97 -3.91
N ASP A 52 -6.97 9.71 -4.39
CA ASP A 52 -7.47 10.87 -3.68
C ASP A 52 -8.65 10.40 -2.83
N VAL A 53 -8.47 10.31 -1.51
CA VAL A 53 -9.54 10.09 -0.51
C VAL A 53 -10.34 11.39 -0.35
N SER A 54 -10.51 12.13 -1.42
CA SER A 54 -11.47 13.20 -1.50
C SER A 54 -12.73 12.64 -2.14
N HIS A 55 -13.76 12.40 -1.32
CA HIS A 55 -15.11 12.17 -1.80
C HIS A 55 -15.43 13.16 -2.92
N LYS A 56 -15.67 12.67 -4.14
CA LYS A 56 -16.18 13.47 -5.25
C LYS A 56 -17.52 14.07 -4.80
N ARG A 57 -17.48 15.32 -4.38
CA ARG A 57 -18.70 16.11 -4.20
C ARG A 57 -19.38 16.25 -5.55
N GLN A 58 -20.56 15.69 -5.67
CA GLN A 58 -21.48 15.96 -6.79
C GLN A 58 -21.66 17.47 -6.91
N LYS A 59 -21.47 17.98 -8.12
CA LYS A 59 -21.81 19.36 -8.46
C LYS A 59 -23.33 19.51 -8.42
N HIS A 60 -23.85 20.08 -7.34
CA HIS A 60 -25.22 20.60 -7.33
C HIS A 60 -25.18 22.04 -7.76
N GLY A 61 -26.07 22.38 -8.72
CA GLY A 61 -26.17 23.70 -9.31
C GLY A 61 -26.81 24.73 -8.39
N ALA A 62 -26.52 25.98 -8.72
CA ALA A 62 -27.18 27.24 -8.38
C ALA A 62 -27.58 27.48 -6.91
N GLY A 63 -26.84 28.36 -6.21
CA GLY A 63 -27.20 28.90 -4.92
C GLY A 63 -26.08 28.93 -3.89
N ASP A 64 -24.80 28.99 -4.28
CA ASP A 64 -23.66 28.79 -3.35
C ASP A 64 -23.12 30.08 -2.67
N GLY A 65 -23.76 31.25 -2.85
CA GLY A 65 -23.29 32.51 -2.28
C GLY A 65 -23.21 32.54 -0.72
N ASP A 66 -23.97 31.71 -0.04
CA ASP A 66 -24.03 31.67 1.44
C ASP A 66 -23.13 30.63 2.08
N LYS A 67 -22.49 29.76 1.28
CA LYS A 67 -21.63 28.70 1.84
C LYS A 67 -20.25 29.22 2.21
N LEU A 68 -19.73 28.75 3.32
CA LEU A 68 -18.42 29.12 3.83
C LEU A 68 -17.27 28.57 2.97
N CYS A 69 -16.22 29.36 2.77
CA CYS A 69 -15.03 28.96 2.04
C CYS A 69 -14.11 28.11 2.92
N PHE A 70 -14.03 26.83 2.64
CA PHE A 70 -13.17 25.91 3.40
C PHE A 70 -11.69 26.32 3.37
N LYS A 71 -11.17 26.79 2.23
CA LYS A 71 -9.77 27.24 2.14
C LYS A 71 -9.50 28.44 3.02
N PHE A 72 -10.42 29.40 3.06
CA PHE A 72 -10.29 30.57 3.93
C PHE A 72 -10.33 30.19 5.42
N LEU A 73 -11.23 29.28 5.79
CA LEU A 73 -11.34 28.81 7.18
C LEU A 73 -10.10 28.03 7.63
N SER A 74 -9.55 27.17 6.76
CA SER A 74 -8.45 26.26 7.13
C SER A 74 -7.06 26.93 7.10
N SER A 75 -6.80 27.84 6.14
CA SER A 75 -5.48 28.45 5.95
C SER A 75 -5.42 29.95 6.23
N GLY A 76 -6.58 30.57 6.48
CA GLY A 76 -6.66 32.01 6.72
C GLY A 76 -6.61 32.88 5.47
N SER A 77 -6.35 32.28 4.30
CA SER A 77 -6.30 32.95 3.02
C SER A 77 -6.96 32.12 1.91
N CYS A 78 -7.53 32.79 0.92
CA CYS A 78 -8.08 32.14 -0.24
C CYS A 78 -7.45 32.72 -1.52
N PRO A 79 -6.85 31.90 -2.39
CA PRO A 79 -6.24 32.37 -3.63
C PRO A 79 -7.19 33.11 -4.59
N ARG A 80 -8.51 32.94 -4.41
CA ARG A 80 -9.53 33.63 -5.21
C ARG A 80 -9.90 35.01 -4.68
N GLY A 81 -9.48 35.36 -3.44
CA GLY A 81 -9.78 36.64 -2.82
C GLY A 81 -11.26 37.02 -2.91
N GLU A 82 -11.55 38.26 -3.34
CA GLU A 82 -12.90 38.77 -3.52
C GLU A 82 -13.69 38.08 -4.65
N LYS A 83 -13.01 37.38 -5.56
CA LYS A 83 -13.66 36.60 -6.65
C LYS A 83 -14.05 35.18 -6.20
N CYS A 84 -14.03 34.89 -4.90
CA CYS A 84 -14.44 33.60 -4.39
C CYS A 84 -15.96 33.51 -4.32
N ASN A 85 -16.51 32.46 -4.89
CA ASN A 85 -17.96 32.19 -4.87
C ASN A 85 -18.46 31.72 -3.48
N PHE A 86 -17.56 31.61 -2.50
CA PHE A 86 -17.85 31.17 -1.13
C PHE A 86 -17.55 32.29 -0.15
N ARG A 87 -18.33 32.38 0.91
CA ARG A 87 -18.21 33.44 1.91
C ARG A 87 -16.90 33.27 2.73
N HIS A 88 -16.15 34.37 2.88
CA HIS A 88 -15.00 34.50 3.75
C HIS A 88 -15.43 35.15 5.07
N ASP A 89 -15.76 34.34 6.05
CA ASP A 89 -16.28 34.76 7.34
C ASP A 89 -15.21 34.58 8.42
N LEU A 90 -14.86 35.64 9.12
CA LEU A 90 -13.81 35.66 10.13
C LEU A 90 -14.27 34.95 11.42
N ASP A 91 -15.53 35.13 11.83
CA ASP A 91 -16.07 34.51 13.04
C ASP A 91 -16.16 33.00 12.85
N ALA A 92 -16.65 32.57 11.69
CA ALA A 92 -16.67 31.15 11.34
C ALA A 92 -15.25 30.55 11.26
N LYS A 93 -14.23 31.32 10.83
CA LYS A 93 -12.83 30.92 10.84
C LYS A 93 -12.33 30.71 12.26
N GLU A 94 -12.62 31.63 13.17
CA GLU A 94 -12.22 31.53 14.58
C GLU A 94 -12.86 30.30 15.26
N GLN A 95 -14.14 30.08 15.03
CA GLN A 95 -14.84 28.89 15.52
C GLN A 95 -14.29 27.60 14.93
N TYR A 96 -13.91 27.61 13.65
CA TYR A 96 -13.27 26.47 13.01
C TYR A 96 -11.89 26.15 13.62
N ILE A 97 -11.08 27.17 13.90
CA ILE A 97 -9.77 27.03 14.60
C ILE A 97 -9.97 26.46 16.01
N ARG A 98 -11.05 26.83 16.71
CA ARG A 98 -11.43 26.29 18.02
C ARG A 98 -11.98 24.85 17.96
N GLY A 99 -11.99 24.26 16.78
CA GLY A 99 -12.39 22.88 16.55
C GLY A 99 -13.88 22.62 16.33
N VAL A 100 -14.64 23.64 15.92
CA VAL A 100 -16.04 23.48 15.53
C VAL A 100 -16.14 22.86 14.15
N CYS A 101 -17.10 21.96 13.96
CA CYS A 101 -17.31 21.22 12.72
C CYS A 101 -17.66 22.15 11.55
N PHE A 102 -16.97 21.99 10.42
CA PHE A 102 -17.25 22.78 9.21
C PHE A 102 -18.68 22.60 8.68
N ASP A 103 -19.17 21.36 8.63
CA ASP A 103 -20.55 21.10 8.19
C ASP A 103 -21.59 21.71 9.14
N PHE A 104 -21.28 21.71 10.44
CA PHE A 104 -22.12 22.36 11.44
C PHE A 104 -22.10 23.90 11.30
N LEU A 105 -20.93 24.50 11.11
CA LEU A 105 -20.79 25.95 10.83
C LEU A 105 -21.51 26.38 9.57
N ASN A 106 -21.47 25.54 8.53
CA ASN A 106 -21.98 25.86 7.22
C ASN A 106 -23.48 25.60 7.05
N LYS A 107 -24.03 24.58 7.74
CA LYS A 107 -25.41 24.10 7.55
C LYS A 107 -26.24 24.11 8.84
N GLY A 108 -25.65 24.49 9.98
CA GLY A 108 -26.28 24.37 11.28
C GLY A 108 -26.48 22.94 11.78
N LYS A 109 -26.11 21.94 10.97
CA LYS A 109 -26.22 20.51 11.28
C LYS A 109 -25.09 19.70 10.62
N CYS A 110 -24.72 18.59 11.25
CA CYS A 110 -23.73 17.67 10.71
C CYS A 110 -24.36 16.28 10.60
N GLU A 111 -24.22 15.64 9.43
CA GLU A 111 -24.77 14.31 9.17
C GLU A 111 -24.13 13.21 10.02
N ARG A 112 -22.92 13.47 10.56
CA ARG A 112 -22.23 12.54 11.48
C ARG A 112 -22.80 12.57 12.92
N GLY A 113 -23.65 13.57 13.24
CA GLY A 113 -24.28 13.65 14.56
C GLY A 113 -23.28 13.55 15.71
N PRO A 114 -23.57 12.70 16.74
CA PRO A 114 -22.69 12.49 17.90
C PRO A 114 -21.35 11.84 17.56
N ASP A 115 -21.22 11.18 16.41
CA ASP A 115 -19.98 10.52 15.96
C ASP A 115 -19.03 11.50 15.26
N CYS A 116 -19.35 12.79 15.22
CA CYS A 116 -18.48 13.78 14.64
C CYS A 116 -17.33 14.13 15.60
N ASN A 117 -16.11 14.03 15.10
CA ASN A 117 -14.88 14.36 15.85
C ASN A 117 -14.69 15.85 16.14
N PHE A 118 -15.57 16.71 15.63
CA PHE A 118 -15.54 18.15 15.80
C PHE A 118 -16.72 18.62 16.67
N LYS A 119 -16.53 19.75 17.39
CA LYS A 119 -17.57 20.31 18.26
C LYS A 119 -18.77 20.79 17.46
N HIS A 120 -19.99 20.57 17.98
CA HIS A 120 -21.25 21.07 17.44
C HIS A 120 -21.87 22.15 18.35
N ARG A 121 -21.02 22.97 18.98
CA ARG A 121 -21.46 24.14 19.76
C ARG A 121 -20.69 25.35 19.31
N LEU A 122 -21.38 26.46 19.15
CA LEU A 122 -20.79 27.80 19.05
C LEU A 122 -20.48 28.22 20.50
N GLN A 123 -19.26 28.68 20.78
CA GLN A 123 -18.94 29.27 22.09
C GLN A 123 -19.33 30.74 22.04
N ASP A 124 -20.36 31.10 22.81
CA ASP A 124 -20.65 32.51 23.12
C ASP A 124 -19.56 33.02 24.10
N GLU A 125 -19.16 34.29 23.94
CA GLU A 125 -18.19 34.98 24.79
C GLU A 125 -18.78 35.14 26.19
N GLY A 126 -18.59 34.19 27.10
CA GLY A 126 -19.09 34.35 28.45
C GLY A 126 -19.03 33.16 29.39
N GLU A 127 -18.11 32.20 29.25
CA GLU A 127 -17.86 31.25 30.32
C GLU A 127 -16.38 31.16 30.66
N SER A 128 -16.10 31.52 31.91
CA SER A 128 -14.80 31.59 32.57
C SER A 128 -14.02 30.28 32.55
N ASP A 129 -12.73 30.42 32.30
CA ASP A 129 -11.64 29.44 32.48
C ASP A 129 -11.60 28.81 33.88
N ALA A 130 -12.32 27.76 34.12
CA ALA A 130 -12.22 26.98 35.34
C ALA A 130 -12.19 25.47 35.11
N ASP A 131 -11.55 25.00 34.05
CA ASP A 131 -11.17 23.58 33.94
C ASP A 131 -9.98 23.37 32.97
N ARG A 132 -8.94 24.17 33.13
CA ARG A 132 -7.63 23.87 32.55
C ARG A 132 -6.88 22.91 33.44
N ARG A 133 -7.22 21.62 33.36
CA ARG A 133 -6.24 20.58 33.71
C ARG A 133 -5.14 20.56 32.64
N PRO A 134 -3.84 20.50 33.01
CA PRO A 134 -2.76 20.48 32.06
C PRO A 134 -2.93 19.23 31.18
N ARG A 135 -3.04 19.47 29.90
CA ARG A 135 -3.15 18.45 28.86
C ARG A 135 -1.80 17.74 28.76
N SER A 136 -1.61 16.75 29.66
CA SER A 136 -0.52 15.79 29.49
C SER A 136 -0.72 15.11 28.14
N GLN A 137 0.37 15.06 27.42
CA GLN A 137 0.55 14.47 26.11
C GLN A 137 -0.04 13.04 26.03
N ASN A 138 -1.32 12.93 25.65
CA ASN A 138 -1.93 11.68 25.21
C ASN A 138 -2.29 11.82 23.74
N PHE A 139 -1.27 11.90 22.89
CA PHE A 139 -1.43 11.85 21.43
C PHE A 139 -1.75 10.44 20.91
N SER A 140 -1.77 9.45 21.82
CA SER A 140 -1.82 8.02 21.47
C SER A 140 -3.21 7.39 21.41
N SER A 141 -4.21 7.88 22.18
CA SER A 141 -5.43 7.10 22.38
C SER A 141 -6.58 7.37 21.41
N ASN A 142 -6.56 8.46 20.63
CA ASN A 142 -7.65 8.77 19.70
C ASN A 142 -7.42 8.28 18.25
N ARG A 143 -6.21 7.83 17.90
CA ARG A 143 -5.92 7.26 16.57
C ARG A 143 -6.24 5.75 16.47
N SER A 144 -6.24 5.04 17.60
CA SER A 144 -6.50 3.59 17.63
C SER A 144 -7.96 3.20 17.32
N LYS A 145 -8.91 4.14 17.44
CA LYS A 145 -10.34 3.86 17.20
C LYS A 145 -10.76 3.69 15.74
N VAL A 146 -9.90 4.01 14.79
CA VAL A 146 -10.21 3.98 13.34
C VAL A 146 -9.09 3.30 12.54
N CYS A 147 -8.27 2.49 13.18
CA CYS A 147 -7.17 1.78 12.53
C CYS A 147 -7.57 0.32 12.25
N TRP A 148 -7.48 -0.11 11.00
CA TRP A 148 -7.82 -1.48 10.59
C TRP A 148 -6.86 -2.55 11.12
N PHE A 149 -5.69 -2.14 11.63
CA PHE A 149 -4.65 -3.04 12.12
C PHE A 149 -4.48 -3.05 13.64
N CYS A 150 -4.99 -2.05 14.37
CA CYS A 150 -4.93 -2.07 15.82
C CYS A 150 -5.88 -3.14 16.37
N LEU A 151 -5.35 -4.07 17.17
CA LEU A 151 -6.17 -5.15 17.77
C LEU A 151 -7.29 -4.63 18.69
N SER A 152 -7.14 -3.42 19.23
CA SER A 152 -8.15 -2.73 20.04
C SER A 152 -9.20 -1.95 19.22
N SER A 153 -9.04 -1.89 17.90
CA SER A 153 -9.95 -1.16 17.03
C SER A 153 -11.22 -1.96 16.76
N PRO A 154 -12.42 -1.34 16.76
CA PRO A 154 -13.65 -2.01 16.32
C PRO A 154 -13.63 -2.40 14.84
N ASP A 155 -12.77 -1.75 14.03
CA ASP A 155 -12.63 -1.98 12.59
C ASP A 155 -11.62 -3.08 12.24
N VAL A 156 -11.00 -3.72 13.26
CA VAL A 156 -10.05 -4.81 13.01
C VAL A 156 -10.78 -6.04 12.46
N GLU A 157 -10.27 -6.54 11.35
CA GLU A 157 -10.76 -7.76 10.71
C GLU A 157 -10.20 -9.00 11.44
N SER A 158 -10.67 -9.25 12.67
CA SER A 158 -10.14 -10.29 13.56
C SER A 158 -10.19 -11.70 12.97
N HIS A 159 -11.13 -11.96 12.06
CA HIS A 159 -11.23 -13.25 11.36
C HIS A 159 -10.06 -13.53 10.39
N LEU A 160 -9.29 -12.48 10.03
CA LEU A 160 -8.09 -12.63 9.19
C LEU A 160 -6.84 -12.98 9.99
N ILE A 161 -6.88 -12.90 11.32
CA ILE A 161 -5.71 -13.13 12.18
C ILE A 161 -5.39 -14.63 12.26
N ALA A 162 -4.17 -14.97 11.88
CA ALA A 162 -3.69 -16.34 11.87
C ALA A 162 -2.90 -16.71 13.14
N SER A 163 -1.96 -15.88 13.58
CA SER A 163 -1.13 -16.09 14.77
C SER A 163 -0.88 -14.76 15.48
N ILE A 164 -0.84 -14.76 16.79
CA ILE A 164 -0.57 -13.57 17.61
C ILE A 164 0.60 -13.88 18.52
N GLY A 165 1.66 -13.06 18.40
CA GLY A 165 2.79 -13.05 19.29
C GLY A 165 2.72 -11.89 20.28
N GLU A 166 3.85 -11.58 20.90
CA GLU A 166 3.96 -10.53 21.91
C GLU A 166 4.00 -9.12 21.28
N ASN A 167 4.79 -8.97 20.22
CA ASN A 167 5.01 -7.68 19.53
C ASN A 167 4.44 -7.65 18.12
N TYR A 168 4.15 -8.81 17.53
CA TYR A 168 3.63 -8.96 16.18
C TYR A 168 2.45 -9.91 16.12
N TYR A 169 1.63 -9.72 15.12
CA TYR A 169 0.68 -10.74 14.69
C TYR A 169 0.77 -10.98 13.18
N CYS A 170 0.45 -12.21 12.78
CA CYS A 170 0.35 -12.62 11.40
C CYS A 170 -1.12 -12.68 11.01
N ALA A 171 -1.50 -12.01 9.93
CA ALA A 171 -2.85 -12.02 9.40
C ALA A 171 -2.86 -12.31 7.90
N LEU A 172 -3.89 -12.97 7.39
CA LEU A 172 -4.13 -13.07 5.95
C LEU A 172 -4.35 -11.66 5.38
N ALA A 173 -3.74 -11.35 4.26
CA ALA A 173 -3.96 -10.08 3.58
C ALA A 173 -5.42 -9.98 3.11
N LYS A 174 -6.07 -8.85 3.35
CA LYS A 174 -7.39 -8.57 2.76
C LYS A 174 -7.27 -8.56 1.24
N GLY A 175 -8.05 -9.41 0.56
CA GLY A 175 -7.91 -9.62 -0.88
C GLY A 175 -6.52 -10.11 -1.29
N PRO A 176 -6.08 -11.32 -0.89
CA PRO A 176 -4.73 -11.80 -1.11
C PRO A 176 -4.41 -11.96 -2.60
N LEU A 177 -3.15 -11.64 -2.99
CA LEU A 177 -2.65 -11.85 -4.37
C LEU A 177 -2.64 -13.32 -4.74
N VAL A 178 -2.12 -14.13 -3.82
CA VAL A 178 -1.96 -15.58 -3.94
C VAL A 178 -2.38 -16.22 -2.63
N GLU A 179 -2.57 -17.54 -2.66
CA GLU A 179 -2.75 -18.31 -1.43
C GLU A 179 -1.59 -18.06 -0.46
N ASP A 180 -1.92 -17.91 0.81
CA ASP A 180 -0.97 -17.64 1.89
C ASP A 180 -0.21 -16.30 1.76
N HIS A 181 -0.76 -15.32 1.03
CA HIS A 181 -0.31 -13.94 1.13
C HIS A 181 -0.73 -13.40 2.49
N VAL A 182 0.22 -13.19 3.39
CA VAL A 182 -0.01 -12.73 4.76
C VAL A 182 0.68 -11.40 5.03
N LEU A 183 0.31 -10.77 6.13
CA LEU A 183 0.89 -9.54 6.66
C LEU A 183 1.51 -9.85 8.02
N LEU A 184 2.70 -9.32 8.30
CA LEU A 184 3.26 -9.21 9.63
C LEU A 184 3.04 -7.78 10.13
N ILE A 185 2.28 -7.65 11.21
CA ILE A 185 1.77 -6.38 11.70
C ILE A 185 2.18 -6.21 13.16
N PRO A 186 2.82 -5.08 13.54
CA PRO A 186 3.10 -4.82 14.94
C PRO A 186 1.82 -4.70 15.75
N VAL A 187 1.81 -5.23 16.97
CA VAL A 187 0.69 -5.08 17.92
C VAL A 187 0.56 -3.61 18.32
N GLU A 188 1.70 -2.95 18.52
CA GLU A 188 1.76 -1.52 18.80
C GLU A 188 1.51 -0.70 17.52
N HIS A 189 0.84 0.45 17.68
CA HIS A 189 0.55 1.35 16.57
C HIS A 189 1.79 2.13 16.12
N LEU A 190 2.60 1.53 15.27
CA LEU A 190 3.85 2.06 14.75
C LEU A 190 3.75 2.37 13.25
N PRO A 191 4.46 3.39 12.76
CA PRO A 191 4.43 3.78 11.34
C PRO A 191 5.26 2.86 10.43
N SER A 192 6.19 2.08 10.98
CA SER A 192 7.07 1.18 10.23
C SER A 192 7.56 0.04 11.11
N THR A 193 7.79 -1.13 10.50
CA THR A 193 8.48 -2.25 11.16
C THR A 193 9.95 -1.95 11.45
N LEU A 194 10.49 -0.85 10.92
CA LEU A 194 11.86 -0.38 11.18
C LEU A 194 11.96 0.46 12.45
N SER A 195 10.84 0.89 13.03
CA SER A 195 10.78 1.73 14.25
C SER A 195 10.89 0.95 15.56
N LEU A 196 11.11 -0.34 15.52
CA LEU A 196 10.95 -1.25 16.64
C LEU A 196 12.17 -1.37 17.53
N SER A 197 11.92 -1.85 18.78
CA SER A 197 12.98 -2.25 19.70
C SER A 197 13.77 -3.45 19.18
N SER A 198 14.91 -3.73 19.79
CA SER A 198 15.72 -4.93 19.47
C SER A 198 14.98 -6.25 19.75
N GLU A 199 14.14 -6.26 20.78
CA GLU A 199 13.34 -7.43 21.17
C GLU A 199 12.25 -7.74 20.15
N SER A 200 11.52 -6.72 19.73
CA SER A 200 10.52 -6.85 18.68
C SER A 200 11.12 -7.27 17.32
N GLU A 201 12.36 -6.85 17.04
CA GLU A 201 13.09 -7.28 15.83
C GLU A 201 13.43 -8.79 15.87
N VAL A 202 13.74 -9.33 17.04
CA VAL A 202 13.96 -10.78 17.21
C VAL A 202 12.69 -11.56 16.90
N GLU A 203 11.53 -11.09 17.38
CA GLU A 203 10.26 -11.74 17.10
C GLU A 203 9.88 -11.65 15.63
N LEU A 204 10.04 -10.48 15.00
CA LEU A 204 9.82 -10.31 13.56
C LEU A 204 10.70 -11.30 12.77
N SER A 205 11.98 -11.42 13.14
CA SER A 205 12.90 -12.34 12.48
C SER A 205 12.46 -13.80 12.63
N LYS A 206 11.91 -14.18 13.78
CA LYS A 206 11.34 -15.54 13.98
C LYS A 206 10.17 -15.76 13.00
N PHE A 207 9.20 -14.85 12.94
CA PHE A 207 8.09 -14.96 11.99
C PHE A 207 8.57 -15.04 10.54
N GLN A 208 9.51 -14.16 10.13
CA GLN A 208 10.05 -14.18 8.78
C GLN A 208 10.73 -15.52 8.45
N ASN A 209 11.53 -16.06 9.37
CA ASN A 209 12.20 -17.35 9.17
C ASN A 209 11.20 -18.50 9.11
N SER A 210 10.21 -18.50 9.97
CA SER A 210 9.14 -19.50 9.97
C SER A 210 8.37 -19.50 8.65
N LEU A 211 8.01 -18.33 8.14
CA LEU A 211 7.32 -18.20 6.85
C LEU A 211 8.22 -18.61 5.67
N ARG A 212 9.52 -18.29 5.72
CA ARG A 212 10.47 -18.78 4.70
C ARG A 212 10.56 -20.30 4.71
N MET A 213 10.66 -20.93 5.89
CA MET A 213 10.71 -22.39 6.02
C MET A 213 9.42 -23.05 5.53
N TYR A 214 8.27 -22.54 5.97
CA TYR A 214 6.95 -23.02 5.56
C TYR A 214 6.80 -23.02 4.04
N HIS A 215 7.09 -21.90 3.40
CA HIS A 215 6.96 -21.80 1.94
C HIS A 215 8.02 -22.57 1.16
N LYS A 216 9.25 -22.67 1.70
CA LYS A 216 10.32 -23.50 1.13
C LYS A 216 9.90 -24.96 1.04
N ASN A 217 9.24 -25.49 2.07
CA ASN A 217 8.70 -26.86 2.06
C ASN A 217 7.63 -27.07 0.97
N GLN A 218 7.01 -26.00 0.48
CA GLN A 218 6.06 -26.01 -0.63
C GLN A 218 6.71 -25.73 -2.00
N GLY A 219 8.05 -25.67 -2.08
CA GLY A 219 8.76 -25.33 -3.31
C GLY A 219 8.60 -23.87 -3.73
N LYS A 220 8.27 -22.99 -2.80
CA LYS A 220 8.10 -21.53 -2.99
C LYS A 220 9.22 -20.75 -2.31
N GLN A 221 9.46 -19.53 -2.77
CA GLN A 221 10.26 -18.52 -2.11
C GLN A 221 9.34 -17.40 -1.61
N VAL A 222 9.86 -16.54 -0.73
CA VAL A 222 9.07 -15.44 -0.14
C VAL A 222 9.72 -14.11 -0.46
N ILE A 223 8.88 -13.14 -0.80
CA ILE A 223 9.24 -11.73 -0.91
C ILE A 223 8.60 -11.00 0.27
N PHE A 224 9.38 -10.18 0.97
CA PHE A 224 8.85 -9.25 1.96
C PHE A 224 8.98 -7.85 1.41
N PHE A 225 7.96 -7.01 1.58
CA PHE A 225 8.06 -5.59 1.22
C PHE A 225 7.18 -4.73 2.12
N GLU A 226 7.64 -3.52 2.37
CA GLU A 226 6.91 -2.53 3.15
C GLU A 226 6.98 -1.17 2.45
N TRP A 227 5.85 -0.49 2.38
CA TRP A 227 5.76 0.93 2.07
C TRP A 227 5.67 1.73 3.37
N VAL A 228 6.75 2.38 3.73
CA VAL A 228 6.85 3.27 4.88
C VAL A 228 6.58 4.69 4.41
N SER A 229 5.47 5.27 4.83
CA SER A 229 5.11 6.64 4.48
C SER A 229 4.88 7.45 5.75
N ARG A 230 5.30 8.71 5.77
CA ARG A 230 4.94 9.65 6.84
C ARG A 230 3.44 9.75 7.12
N ARG A 231 2.61 9.31 6.15
CA ARG A 231 1.15 9.29 6.25
C ARG A 231 0.61 7.92 6.63
N THR A 232 1.45 6.91 6.66
CA THR A 232 1.02 5.56 7.08
C THR A 232 0.74 5.60 8.57
N SER A 233 -0.44 5.17 8.93
CA SER A 233 -0.88 5.19 10.32
C SER A 233 -0.44 3.94 11.10
N HIS A 234 -0.25 2.81 10.43
CA HIS A 234 0.12 1.54 11.04
C HIS A 234 0.93 0.68 10.06
N ALA A 235 2.08 0.22 10.51
CA ALA A 235 2.98 -0.62 9.73
C ALA A 235 2.35 -1.96 9.37
N ASN A 236 2.67 -2.45 8.18
CA ASN A 236 2.36 -3.82 7.76
C ASN A 236 3.39 -4.30 6.75
N LEU A 237 4.12 -5.33 7.10
CA LEU A 237 5.07 -5.98 6.22
C LEU A 237 4.33 -7.03 5.39
N GLN A 238 4.30 -6.83 4.09
CA GLN A 238 3.69 -7.76 3.15
C GLN A 238 4.58 -8.99 2.97
N VAL A 239 3.99 -10.16 2.99
CA VAL A 239 4.68 -11.46 2.86
C VAL A 239 4.03 -12.22 1.72
N VAL A 240 4.68 -12.25 0.56
CA VAL A 240 4.11 -12.84 -0.64
C VAL A 240 4.93 -14.05 -1.09
N PRO A 241 4.36 -15.26 -1.07
CA PRO A 241 5.01 -16.43 -1.64
C PRO A 241 4.99 -16.38 -3.17
N ILE A 242 6.10 -16.77 -3.76
CA ILE A 242 6.27 -16.86 -5.21
C ILE A 242 6.85 -18.22 -5.61
N PRO A 243 6.55 -18.74 -6.80
CA PRO A 243 7.20 -19.92 -7.32
C PRO A 243 8.72 -19.75 -7.37
N THR A 244 9.49 -20.75 -6.95
CA THR A 244 10.96 -20.70 -6.97
C THR A 244 11.51 -20.36 -8.36
N SER A 245 10.86 -20.80 -9.43
CA SER A 245 11.24 -20.49 -10.82
C SER A 245 11.17 -18.99 -11.16
N LYS A 246 10.42 -18.19 -10.39
CA LYS A 246 10.29 -16.74 -10.58
C LYS A 246 11.21 -15.93 -9.66
N ALA A 247 11.86 -16.55 -8.68
CA ALA A 247 12.68 -15.87 -7.68
C ALA A 247 13.80 -15.02 -8.29
N THR A 248 14.47 -15.53 -9.33
CA THR A 248 15.54 -14.82 -10.03
C THR A 248 15.08 -13.62 -10.87
N LEU A 249 13.79 -13.53 -11.15
CA LEU A 249 13.21 -12.44 -11.93
C LEU A 249 12.75 -11.26 -11.08
N VAL A 250 12.59 -11.45 -9.77
CA VAL A 250 12.02 -10.45 -8.85
C VAL A 250 12.78 -9.12 -8.94
N GLU A 251 14.08 -9.16 -8.74
CA GLU A 251 14.95 -7.98 -8.80
C GLU A 251 14.78 -7.23 -10.12
N LYS A 252 14.87 -7.96 -11.25
CA LYS A 252 14.74 -7.38 -12.58
C LYS A 252 13.37 -6.69 -12.78
N ILE A 253 12.27 -7.33 -12.36
CA ILE A 253 10.92 -6.79 -12.55
C ILE A 253 10.69 -5.55 -11.67
N PHE A 254 11.19 -5.55 -10.42
CA PHE A 254 11.13 -4.36 -9.57
C PHE A 254 11.92 -3.19 -10.17
N ASN A 255 13.14 -3.44 -10.69
CA ASN A 255 13.95 -2.41 -11.33
C ASN A 255 13.28 -1.86 -12.60
N LEU A 256 12.70 -2.72 -13.44
CA LEU A 256 11.96 -2.27 -14.63
C LEU A 256 10.72 -1.42 -14.27
N ALA A 257 10.04 -1.76 -13.18
CA ALA A 257 8.90 -0.97 -12.71
C ALA A 257 9.35 0.39 -12.15
N ALA A 258 10.47 0.42 -11.42
CA ALA A 258 11.06 1.65 -10.90
C ALA A 258 11.48 2.60 -12.02
N GLU A 259 12.18 2.08 -13.05
CA GLU A 259 12.57 2.85 -14.23
C GLU A 259 11.39 3.50 -14.95
N LYS A 260 10.26 2.79 -15.07
CA LYS A 260 9.02 3.35 -15.65
C LYS A 260 8.44 4.49 -14.83
N LEU A 261 8.66 4.50 -13.52
CA LEU A 261 8.22 5.57 -12.62
C LEU A 261 9.28 6.68 -12.45
N GLY A 262 10.46 6.52 -13.05
CA GLY A 262 11.53 7.52 -13.05
C GLY A 262 12.44 7.48 -11.83
N PHE A 263 12.45 6.40 -11.05
CA PHE A 263 13.39 6.24 -9.94
C PHE A 263 14.27 4.97 -10.08
N LYS A 264 15.24 4.84 -9.18
CA LYS A 264 16.13 3.67 -9.13
C LYS A 264 16.21 3.14 -7.72
N PHE A 265 16.25 1.83 -7.60
CA PHE A 265 16.54 1.19 -6.34
C PHE A 265 18.03 1.20 -6.01
N MET A 266 18.36 1.39 -4.74
CA MET A 266 19.63 0.96 -4.17
C MET A 266 19.52 -0.57 -3.97
N PHE A 267 20.41 -1.32 -4.62
CA PHE A 267 20.53 -2.77 -4.43
C PHE A 267 21.68 -3.08 -3.47
N LYS A 268 21.43 -3.96 -2.52
CA LYS A 268 22.48 -4.45 -1.63
C LYS A 268 22.24 -5.92 -1.27
N LYS A 269 23.31 -6.72 -1.37
CA LYS A 269 23.33 -8.12 -0.97
C LYS A 269 24.06 -8.27 0.35
N PHE A 270 23.60 -9.19 1.20
CA PHE A 270 24.13 -9.43 2.53
C PHE A 270 24.45 -10.91 2.70
N ASP A 271 25.27 -11.22 3.69
CA ASP A 271 25.58 -12.59 4.07
C ASP A 271 24.45 -13.25 4.85
N SER A 272 23.63 -12.44 5.53
CA SER A 272 22.46 -12.89 6.27
C SER A 272 21.27 -11.91 6.16
N ASP A 273 20.04 -12.42 6.35
CA ASP A 273 18.83 -11.59 6.41
C ASP A 273 18.88 -10.60 7.59
N SER A 274 19.48 -11.01 8.72
CA SER A 274 19.66 -10.14 9.89
C SER A 274 20.51 -8.89 9.57
N ASP A 275 21.54 -9.03 8.76
CA ASP A 275 22.37 -7.87 8.37
C ASP A 275 21.63 -6.95 7.40
N GLY A 276 20.80 -7.53 6.54
CA GLY A 276 19.86 -6.78 5.71
C GLY A 276 18.90 -5.93 6.54
N ARG A 277 18.32 -6.51 7.59
CA ARG A 277 17.40 -5.77 8.49
C ARG A 277 18.12 -4.67 9.28
N LYS A 278 19.33 -4.93 9.78
CA LYS A 278 20.17 -3.89 10.42
C LYS A 278 20.46 -2.73 9.46
N PHE A 279 20.77 -3.04 8.20
CA PHE A 279 20.98 -2.02 7.17
C PHE A 279 19.73 -1.19 6.96
N LEU A 280 18.54 -1.80 6.77
CA LEU A 280 17.28 -1.07 6.59
C LEU A 280 16.98 -0.13 7.77
N ARG A 281 17.17 -0.61 9.00
CA ARG A 281 16.98 0.22 10.20
C ARG A 281 17.93 1.41 10.25
N ALA A 282 19.18 1.24 9.79
CA ALA A 282 20.15 2.34 9.72
C ALA A 282 19.81 3.38 8.64
N GLN A 283 18.99 3.04 7.65
CA GLN A 283 18.51 3.97 6.62
C GLN A 283 17.23 4.72 7.03
N PHE A 284 16.58 4.31 8.11
CA PHE A 284 15.33 4.90 8.55
C PHE A 284 15.56 5.84 9.74
N ASP A 285 15.28 7.12 9.56
CA ASP A 285 15.45 8.19 10.55
C ASP A 285 14.19 8.49 11.38
N GLY A 286 13.12 7.70 11.19
CA GLY A 286 11.83 7.89 11.85
C GLY A 286 10.89 8.87 11.12
N ASN A 287 11.38 9.69 10.20
CA ASN A 287 10.61 10.69 9.48
C ASN A 287 10.62 10.52 7.96
N SER A 288 11.55 9.78 7.41
CA SER A 288 11.65 9.55 5.97
C SER A 288 10.54 8.60 5.46
N SER A 289 10.13 8.81 4.21
CA SER A 289 9.33 7.84 3.49
C SER A 289 10.26 6.95 2.68
N LEU A 290 10.05 5.65 2.72
CA LEU A 290 10.86 4.69 1.97
C LEU A 290 10.03 3.46 1.57
N PHE A 291 10.46 2.84 0.49
CA PHE A 291 9.95 1.55 0.06
C PHE A 291 11.10 0.56 -0.01
N TYR A 292 10.92 -0.61 0.55
CA TYR A 292 11.93 -1.65 0.46
C TYR A 292 11.34 -3.01 0.13
N VAL A 293 12.18 -3.86 -0.45
CA VAL A 293 11.89 -5.25 -0.75
C VAL A 293 13.03 -6.11 -0.25
N GLU A 294 12.73 -7.09 0.61
CA GLU A 294 13.64 -8.17 0.95
C GLU A 294 13.44 -9.30 -0.08
N LEU A 295 14.48 -9.55 -0.85
CA LEU A 295 14.49 -10.55 -1.91
C LEU A 295 14.94 -11.92 -1.38
N PRO A 296 14.56 -13.02 -2.06
CA PRO A 296 15.19 -14.32 -1.81
C PRO A 296 16.71 -14.24 -1.95
N GLY A 297 17.45 -14.86 -0.99
CA GLY A 297 18.92 -14.86 -1.01
C GLY A 297 19.56 -13.65 -0.35
N SER A 298 18.92 -13.08 0.66
CA SER A 298 19.45 -12.03 1.55
C SER A 298 19.90 -10.76 0.80
N ALA A 299 19.11 -10.34 -0.19
CA ALA A 299 19.33 -9.09 -0.89
C ALA A 299 18.16 -8.12 -0.67
N ILE A 300 18.43 -6.83 -0.76
CA ILE A 300 17.47 -5.76 -0.52
C ILE A 300 17.48 -4.80 -1.70
N LEU A 301 16.27 -4.40 -2.09
CA LEU A 301 16.01 -3.21 -2.88
C LEU A 301 15.45 -2.13 -1.96
N LEU A 302 16.05 -0.95 -1.97
CA LEU A 302 15.62 0.18 -1.16
C LEU A 302 15.48 1.43 -2.04
N HIS A 303 14.37 2.15 -1.87
CA HIS A 303 14.16 3.47 -2.44
C HIS A 303 13.73 4.42 -1.33
N GLN A 304 14.47 5.51 -1.15
CA GLN A 304 14.07 6.63 -0.30
C GLN A 304 13.21 7.57 -1.13
N VAL A 305 11.98 7.78 -0.68
CA VAL A 305 10.99 8.55 -1.41
C VAL A 305 11.06 10.01 -0.99
N GLU A 306 11.30 10.90 -1.94
CA GLU A 306 11.37 12.33 -1.71
C GLU A 306 9.99 12.94 -1.37
N ASP A 307 9.98 14.08 -0.67
CA ASP A 307 8.72 14.75 -0.26
C ASP A 307 7.81 15.13 -1.43
N ASN A 308 8.39 15.42 -2.59
CA ASN A 308 7.68 15.80 -3.83
C ASN A 308 7.28 14.60 -4.68
N GLU A 309 7.78 13.42 -4.38
CA GLU A 309 7.58 12.22 -5.17
C GLU A 309 6.19 11.65 -4.92
N LYS A 310 5.50 11.31 -6.02
CA LYS A 310 4.21 10.62 -5.98
C LYS A 310 4.45 9.12 -6.02
N PHE A 311 4.86 8.53 -4.92
CA PHE A 311 5.08 7.10 -4.85
C PHE A 311 3.74 6.34 -4.75
N PRO A 312 3.50 5.30 -5.59
CA PRO A 312 2.25 4.54 -5.56
C PRO A 312 2.15 3.66 -4.31
N ALA A 313 1.09 3.83 -3.53
CA ALA A 313 0.90 3.09 -2.28
C ALA A 313 0.84 1.56 -2.46
N GLN A 314 0.45 1.08 -3.63
CA GLN A 314 0.36 -0.35 -3.94
C GLN A 314 1.50 -0.84 -4.87
N PHE A 315 2.57 -0.05 -5.02
CA PHE A 315 3.67 -0.36 -5.93
C PHE A 315 4.17 -1.81 -5.80
N GLY A 316 4.50 -2.25 -4.59
CA GLY A 316 4.99 -3.62 -4.37
C GLY A 316 3.99 -4.68 -4.82
N ARG A 317 2.72 -4.48 -4.50
CA ARG A 317 1.65 -5.39 -4.90
C ARG A 317 1.46 -5.43 -6.42
N GLU A 318 1.51 -4.28 -7.09
CA GLU A 318 1.37 -4.18 -8.55
C GLU A 318 2.51 -4.87 -9.26
N VAL A 319 3.75 -4.66 -8.81
CA VAL A 319 4.93 -5.32 -9.37
C VAL A 319 4.85 -6.84 -9.23
N VAL A 320 4.47 -7.32 -8.04
CA VAL A 320 4.36 -8.77 -7.79
C VAL A 320 3.18 -9.36 -8.57
N SER A 321 2.06 -8.66 -8.71
CA SER A 321 0.94 -9.12 -9.54
C SER A 321 1.35 -9.27 -11.01
N GLY A 322 2.13 -8.33 -11.53
CA GLY A 322 2.71 -8.40 -12.88
C GLY A 322 3.69 -9.58 -13.03
N LEU A 323 4.59 -9.79 -12.06
CA LEU A 323 5.49 -10.95 -12.02
C LEU A 323 4.73 -12.28 -12.09
N LEU A 324 3.58 -12.35 -11.42
CA LEU A 324 2.75 -13.56 -11.33
C LEU A 324 1.74 -13.70 -12.47
N ASN A 325 1.64 -12.73 -13.38
CA ASN A 325 0.64 -12.63 -14.45
C ASN A 325 -0.80 -12.57 -13.89
N MET A 326 -1.00 -11.81 -12.82
CA MET A 326 -2.27 -11.62 -12.11
C MET A 326 -2.62 -10.13 -12.02
N ALA A 327 -2.56 -9.42 -13.13
CA ALA A 327 -2.76 -7.97 -13.19
C ALA A 327 -4.15 -7.53 -12.65
N ASP A 328 -5.17 -8.37 -12.79
CA ASP A 328 -6.51 -8.20 -12.24
C ASP A 328 -6.52 -8.10 -10.70
N LYS A 329 -5.55 -8.73 -10.03
CA LYS A 329 -5.38 -8.73 -8.58
C LYS A 329 -4.45 -7.62 -8.07
N ALA A 330 -3.94 -6.75 -8.92
CA ALA A 330 -3.08 -5.64 -8.53
C ALA A 330 -3.75 -4.72 -7.49
N ASP A 331 -5.02 -4.44 -7.66
CA ASP A 331 -5.84 -3.77 -6.65
C ASP A 331 -6.51 -4.80 -5.74
N TRP A 332 -6.20 -4.79 -4.44
CA TRP A 332 -6.76 -5.71 -3.45
C TRP A 332 -8.30 -5.67 -3.39
N ARG A 333 -8.92 -4.54 -3.74
CA ARG A 333 -10.37 -4.35 -3.75
C ARG A 333 -11.07 -5.13 -4.86
N ASN A 334 -10.33 -5.56 -5.87
CA ASN A 334 -10.84 -6.45 -6.91
C ASN A 334 -10.86 -7.93 -6.46
N CYS A 335 -10.08 -8.25 -5.41
CA CYS A 335 -10.03 -9.59 -4.82
C CYS A 335 -11.09 -9.71 -3.73
N LYS A 336 -12.36 -9.81 -4.13
CA LYS A 336 -13.48 -9.89 -3.19
C LYS A 336 -13.73 -11.33 -2.78
N TYR A 337 -13.63 -11.59 -1.49
CA TYR A 337 -14.01 -12.83 -0.84
C TYR A 337 -15.09 -12.54 0.20
N SER A 338 -15.99 -13.47 0.45
CA SER A 338 -16.92 -13.38 1.56
C SER A 338 -16.18 -13.62 2.87
N LYS A 339 -16.78 -13.19 3.98
CA LYS A 339 -16.18 -13.39 5.31
C LYS A 339 -15.98 -14.88 5.62
N GLU A 340 -16.89 -15.71 5.15
CA GLU A 340 -16.83 -17.18 5.29
C GLU A 340 -15.66 -17.77 4.52
N GLU A 341 -15.44 -17.32 3.27
CA GLU A 341 -14.29 -17.72 2.46
C GLU A 341 -12.99 -17.27 3.10
N GLU A 342 -12.89 -15.99 3.54
CA GLU A 342 -11.71 -15.47 4.25
C GLU A 342 -11.44 -16.28 5.53
N THR A 343 -12.46 -16.58 6.33
CA THR A 343 -12.32 -17.39 7.55
C THR A 343 -11.79 -18.78 7.24
N LYS A 344 -12.30 -19.42 6.19
CA LYS A 344 -11.82 -20.72 5.75
C LYS A 344 -10.36 -20.66 5.30
N MET A 345 -10.00 -19.66 4.49
CA MET A 345 -8.61 -19.46 4.04
C MET A 345 -7.64 -19.33 5.22
N VAL A 346 -8.05 -18.59 6.27
CA VAL A 346 -7.25 -18.43 7.50
C VAL A 346 -7.13 -19.74 8.26
N GLN A 347 -8.20 -20.51 8.39
CA GLN A 347 -8.17 -21.81 9.06
C GLN A 347 -7.29 -22.81 8.30
N ASP A 348 -7.38 -22.84 6.98
CA ASP A 348 -6.54 -23.67 6.13
C ASP A 348 -5.06 -23.29 6.24
N PHE A 349 -4.76 -21.97 6.27
CA PHE A 349 -3.40 -21.48 6.50
C PHE A 349 -2.91 -21.86 7.90
N LYS A 350 -3.68 -21.60 8.96
CA LYS A 350 -3.31 -21.97 10.35
C LYS A 350 -2.95 -23.45 10.46
N SER A 351 -3.79 -24.31 9.91
CA SER A 351 -3.57 -25.75 9.96
C SER A 351 -2.26 -26.16 9.29
N ARG A 352 -1.92 -25.57 8.15
CA ARG A 352 -0.67 -25.87 7.44
C ARG A 352 0.56 -25.19 8.05
N PHE A 353 0.39 -24.02 8.67
CA PHE A 353 1.48 -23.23 9.26
C PHE A 353 1.80 -23.64 10.70
N GLN A 354 0.95 -24.39 11.39
CA GLN A 354 1.04 -24.70 12.81
C GLN A 354 2.41 -25.23 13.25
N GLU A 355 3.02 -26.12 12.47
CA GLU A 355 4.36 -26.69 12.79
C GLU A 355 5.50 -25.67 12.68
N PHE A 356 5.24 -24.53 12.00
CA PHE A 356 6.22 -23.45 11.77
C PHE A 356 5.93 -22.23 12.61
N ASP A 357 4.74 -22.11 13.21
CA ASP A 357 4.34 -20.93 13.95
C ASP A 357 5.26 -20.70 15.16
N PRO A 358 5.97 -19.56 15.24
CA PRO A 358 6.90 -19.30 16.32
C PRO A 358 6.24 -19.14 17.70
N ASN A 359 4.90 -19.12 17.76
CA ASN A 359 4.09 -18.95 18.98
C ASN A 359 3.33 -20.23 19.39
N CYS A 360 3.54 -21.34 18.70
CA CYS A 360 2.97 -22.65 19.04
C CYS A 360 3.94 -23.51 19.87
#